data_05ce64a2ad3f9048b9299214f91d32c1
#
_entry.id   05ce64a2ad3f9048b9299214f91d32c1
#
_cell.length_a   1.000
_cell.length_b   1.000
_cell.length_c   1.000
_cell.angle_alpha   90.00
_cell.angle_beta   90.00
_cell.angle_gamma   90.00
#
_symmetry.space_group_name_H-M   'P 1'
#
loop_
_entity.id
_entity.type
_entity.pdbx_description
1 polymer ?
#
loop_
_entity_poly.entity_id
_entity_poly.type
_entity_poly.pdbx_seq_one_letter_code
_entity_poly.pdbx_strand_id
1 'polypeptide(L)'
;MAPSEQTNNYACHRLIDEKGKIHAHSIIHVDKSQGVVIGHDPFPKEELPFTQWLGGTVILLSKAQLPLLSNAHTLSEYIDNIEANTSIPIGDAPLYAWHTPLIDIHSPLSSPPQPLK
;
A
#
# COMPACT_ATOMS: atom_id res chain seq x y z
N MET A 1 15.24 -20.32 -7.16
CA MET A 1 14.73 -19.23 -7.99
C MET A 1 15.16 -17.90 -7.39
N ALA A 2 15.62 -16.99 -8.19
CA ALA A 2 16.03 -15.68 -7.73
C ALA A 2 14.82 -14.72 -7.76
N PRO A 3 14.01 -14.66 -6.70
CA PRO A 3 12.77 -13.90 -6.74
C PRO A 3 12.98 -12.39 -6.89
N SER A 4 14.15 -11.92 -6.52
CA SER A 4 14.43 -10.50 -6.44
C SER A 4 14.60 -9.80 -7.78
N GLU A 5 14.85 -10.54 -8.87
CA GLU A 5 15.10 -9.91 -10.17
C GLU A 5 13.86 -9.30 -10.80
N GLN A 6 12.68 -9.83 -10.47
CA GLN A 6 11.42 -9.36 -11.05
C GLN A 6 10.48 -8.74 -10.01
N THR A 7 10.90 -8.73 -8.76
CA THR A 7 10.06 -8.26 -7.65
C THR A 7 10.84 -7.28 -6.80
N ASN A 8 10.20 -6.14 -6.50
CA ASN A 8 10.71 -5.21 -5.50
C ASN A 8 9.99 -5.48 -4.19
N ASN A 9 10.76 -5.55 -3.09
CA ASN A 9 10.22 -5.76 -1.77
C ASN A 9 10.39 -4.49 -0.96
N TYR A 10 9.28 -3.99 -0.40
CA TYR A 10 9.27 -2.76 0.38
C TYR A 10 8.74 -3.04 1.76
N ALA A 11 9.40 -2.49 2.78
CA ALA A 11 8.96 -2.59 4.16
C ALA A 11 8.46 -1.22 4.64
N CYS A 12 7.39 -1.22 5.41
CA CYS A 12 6.78 0.01 5.90
C CYS A 12 6.31 -0.15 7.35
N HIS A 13 6.04 0.97 8.02
CA HIS A 13 5.50 0.96 9.37
C HIS A 13 4.04 0.52 9.38
N ARG A 14 3.29 0.88 8.35
CA ARG A 14 1.86 0.63 8.29
C ARG A 14 1.43 0.32 6.86
N LEU A 15 0.54 -0.65 6.73
CA LEU A 15 -0.05 -1.02 5.45
C LEU A 15 -1.56 -0.86 5.54
N ILE A 16 -2.16 -0.18 4.58
CA ILE A 16 -3.62 -0.10 4.44
C ILE A 16 -3.97 -0.94 3.22
N ASP A 17 -4.75 -2.02 3.43
CA ASP A 17 -5.10 -2.91 2.33
C ASP A 17 -6.31 -2.39 1.55
N GLU A 18 -6.71 -3.14 0.52
CA GLU A 18 -7.79 -2.74 -0.38
C GLU A 18 -9.17 -2.72 0.30
N LYS A 19 -9.26 -3.31 1.48
CA LYS A 19 -10.50 -3.31 2.27
C LYS A 19 -10.50 -2.22 3.34
N GLY A 20 -9.44 -1.42 3.39
CA GLY A 20 -9.31 -0.38 4.41
C GLY A 20 -8.77 -0.88 5.74
N LYS A 21 -8.30 -2.12 5.82
CA LYS A 21 -7.72 -2.64 7.05
C LYS A 21 -6.29 -2.17 7.22
N ILE A 22 -5.94 -1.85 8.45
CA ILE A 22 -4.60 -1.39 8.83
C ILE A 22 -3.80 -2.57 9.35
N HIS A 23 -2.61 -2.76 8.77
CA HIS A 23 -1.64 -3.75 9.21
C HIS A 23 -0.41 -3.02 9.73
N ALA A 24 0.10 -3.45 10.89
CA ALA A 24 1.37 -2.93 11.40
C ALA A 24 2.51 -3.49 10.54
N HIS A 25 3.71 -3.01 10.75
CA HIS A 25 4.94 -3.42 10.07
C HIS A 25 4.76 -4.54 9.02
N SER A 26 4.74 -4.17 7.75
CA SER A 26 4.48 -5.13 6.68
C SER A 26 5.51 -5.00 5.57
N ILE A 27 5.62 -6.08 4.78
CA ILE A 27 6.43 -6.10 3.56
C ILE A 27 5.49 -6.27 2.39
N ILE A 28 5.68 -5.47 1.34
CA ILE A 28 4.90 -5.51 0.12
C ILE A 28 5.79 -6.00 -1.01
N HIS A 29 5.27 -6.92 -1.82
CA HIS A 29 5.96 -7.46 -2.99
C HIS A 29 5.33 -6.89 -4.24
N VAL A 30 6.12 -6.16 -5.04
CA VAL A 30 5.64 -5.46 -6.23
C VAL A 30 6.38 -5.98 -7.46
N ASP A 31 5.64 -6.31 -8.51
CA ASP A 31 6.22 -6.71 -9.79
C ASP A 31 6.92 -5.52 -10.44
N LYS A 32 8.21 -5.67 -10.76
CA LYS A 32 9.01 -4.60 -11.37
C LYS A 32 8.51 -4.18 -12.74
N SER A 33 7.97 -5.11 -13.51
CA SER A 33 7.60 -4.82 -14.89
C SER A 33 6.29 -4.07 -15.00
N GLN A 34 5.32 -4.35 -14.12
CA GLN A 34 3.97 -3.78 -14.21
C GLN A 34 3.59 -2.91 -13.03
N GLY A 35 4.37 -2.94 -11.95
CA GLY A 35 4.03 -2.21 -10.73
C GLY A 35 2.84 -2.79 -9.98
N VAL A 36 2.44 -4.02 -10.28
CA VAL A 36 1.31 -4.69 -9.65
C VAL A 36 1.77 -5.36 -8.36
N VAL A 37 0.96 -5.24 -7.32
CA VAL A 37 1.23 -5.91 -6.04
C VAL A 37 0.98 -7.40 -6.19
N ILE A 38 2.01 -8.19 -5.88
CA ILE A 38 1.91 -9.63 -5.89
C ILE A 38 1.34 -10.15 -4.56
N GLY A 39 1.71 -9.50 -3.46
CA GLY A 39 1.24 -9.88 -2.15
C GLY A 39 1.90 -9.05 -1.07
N HIS A 40 1.54 -9.31 0.17
CA HIS A 40 2.15 -8.68 1.33
C HIS A 40 2.20 -9.66 2.49
N ASP A 41 3.15 -9.46 3.38
CA ASP A 41 3.36 -10.31 4.55
C ASP A 41 3.68 -9.45 5.76
N PRO A 42 3.43 -9.97 6.99
CA PRO A 42 3.90 -9.30 8.20
C PRO A 42 5.43 -9.20 8.18
N PHE A 43 5.95 -8.13 8.77
CA PHE A 43 7.39 -7.95 8.84
C PHE A 43 7.98 -9.06 9.72
N PRO A 44 8.91 -9.87 9.20
CA PRO A 44 9.51 -10.96 9.98
C PRO A 44 10.49 -10.40 11.02
N LYS A 45 10.77 -11.21 12.03
CA LYS A 45 11.76 -10.85 13.05
C LYS A 45 13.19 -10.86 12.50
N GLU A 46 13.41 -11.61 11.43
CA GLU A 46 14.71 -11.72 10.80
C GLU A 46 14.85 -10.67 9.71
N GLU A 47 16.07 -10.16 9.55
CA GLU A 47 16.36 -9.22 8.49
C GLU A 47 16.23 -9.91 7.13
N LEU A 48 15.50 -9.27 6.21
CA LEU A 48 15.33 -9.78 4.87
C LEU A 48 16.28 -9.08 3.90
N PRO A 49 17.09 -9.85 3.14
CA PRO A 49 17.89 -9.25 2.08
C PRO A 49 17.01 -8.70 0.96
N PHE A 50 17.52 -7.73 0.23
CA PHE A 50 16.85 -7.14 -0.93
C PHE A 50 15.49 -6.50 -0.62
N THR A 51 15.30 -6.06 0.62
CA THR A 51 14.10 -5.34 1.04
C THR A 51 14.47 -3.89 1.30
N GLN A 52 13.74 -2.98 0.65
CA GLN A 52 13.94 -1.55 0.86
C GLN A 52 13.01 -1.06 1.97
N TRP A 53 13.58 -0.45 2.99
CA TRP A 53 12.79 0.17 4.05
C TRP A 53 12.30 1.54 3.60
N LEU A 54 10.98 1.71 3.51
CA LEU A 54 10.38 2.97 3.12
C LEU A 54 9.96 3.82 4.31
N GLY A 55 9.58 3.17 5.41
CA GLY A 55 8.92 3.87 6.50
C GLY A 55 7.50 4.30 6.10
N GLY A 56 6.86 5.08 6.95
CA GLY A 56 5.54 5.63 6.64
C GLY A 56 4.45 4.59 6.39
N THR A 57 3.55 4.91 5.48
CA THR A 57 2.39 4.09 5.16
C THR A 57 2.37 3.72 3.67
N VAL A 58 2.08 2.45 3.38
CA VAL A 58 1.81 1.99 2.02
C VAL A 58 0.33 1.65 1.91
N ILE A 59 -0.29 2.06 0.82
CA ILE A 59 -1.71 1.87 0.56
C ILE A 59 -1.86 0.99 -0.66
N LEU A 60 -2.59 -0.13 -0.51
CA LEU A 60 -2.90 -1.03 -1.61
C LEU A 60 -4.29 -0.71 -2.13
N LEU A 61 -4.39 -0.46 -3.42
CA LEU A 61 -5.68 -0.13 -4.04
C LEU A 61 -5.71 -0.49 -5.52
N SER A 62 -6.93 -0.73 -6.02
CA SER A 62 -7.16 -0.90 -7.45
C SER A 62 -7.29 0.47 -8.11
N LYS A 63 -7.28 0.50 -9.44
CA LYS A 63 -7.48 1.76 -10.18
C LYS A 63 -8.84 2.37 -9.88
N ALA A 64 -9.87 1.54 -9.65
CA ALA A 64 -11.21 2.03 -9.33
C ALA A 64 -11.26 2.76 -7.99
N GLN A 65 -10.36 2.42 -7.07
CA GLN A 65 -10.30 3.03 -5.74
C GLN A 65 -9.45 4.29 -5.69
N LEU A 66 -8.63 4.54 -6.72
CA LEU A 66 -7.70 5.66 -6.73
C LEU A 66 -8.36 7.02 -6.48
N PRO A 67 -9.54 7.32 -7.06
CA PRO A 67 -10.21 8.60 -6.78
C PRO A 67 -10.52 8.81 -5.31
N LEU A 68 -10.77 7.75 -4.55
CA LEU A 68 -11.04 7.86 -3.11
C LEU A 68 -9.81 8.36 -2.36
N LEU A 69 -8.62 7.90 -2.77
CA LEU A 69 -7.36 8.36 -2.19
C LEU A 69 -7.06 9.79 -2.62
N SER A 70 -7.25 10.10 -3.90
CA SER A 70 -6.96 11.43 -4.44
C SER A 70 -7.82 12.53 -3.81
N ASN A 71 -9.03 12.19 -3.38
CA ASN A 71 -9.95 13.15 -2.79
C ASN A 71 -9.90 13.19 -1.25
N ALA A 72 -9.11 12.34 -0.63
CA ALA A 72 -9.00 12.30 0.82
C ALA A 72 -8.00 13.33 1.33
N HIS A 73 -8.33 13.98 2.45
CA HIS A 73 -7.44 14.92 3.12
C HIS A 73 -6.52 14.22 4.12
N THR A 74 -6.97 13.08 4.65
CA THR A 74 -6.21 12.26 5.60
C THR A 74 -6.36 10.81 5.22
N LEU A 75 -5.46 9.96 5.72
CA LEU A 75 -5.59 8.51 5.52
C LEU A 75 -6.82 7.95 6.24
N SER A 76 -7.17 8.52 7.40
CA SER A 76 -8.39 8.14 8.11
C SER A 76 -9.63 8.39 7.25
N GLU A 77 -9.69 9.53 6.58
CA GLU A 77 -10.78 9.84 5.66
C GLU A 77 -10.83 8.85 4.49
N TYR A 78 -9.68 8.50 3.95
CA TYR A 78 -9.60 7.50 2.89
C TYR A 78 -10.16 6.15 3.36
N ILE A 79 -9.80 5.71 4.57
CA ILE A 79 -10.29 4.45 5.13
C ILE A 79 -11.82 4.49 5.26
N ASP A 80 -12.36 5.59 5.77
CA ASP A 80 -13.81 5.75 5.88
C ASP A 80 -14.48 5.69 4.52
N ASN A 81 -13.88 6.30 3.50
CA ASN A 81 -14.41 6.29 2.15
C ASN A 81 -14.41 4.88 1.56
N ILE A 82 -13.38 4.09 1.82
CA ILE A 82 -13.33 2.69 1.37
C ILE A 82 -14.45 1.89 2.02
N GLU A 83 -14.65 2.04 3.31
CA GLU A 83 -15.71 1.33 4.04
C GLU A 83 -17.10 1.75 3.56
N ALA A 84 -17.30 3.02 3.23
CA ALA A 84 -18.56 3.54 2.75
C ALA A 84 -18.87 3.13 1.30
N ASN A 85 -17.87 2.75 0.52
CA ASN A 85 -18.02 2.41 -0.89
C ASN A 85 -17.81 0.91 -1.13
N THR A 86 -18.53 0.10 -0.38
CA THR A 86 -18.46 -1.37 -0.49
C THR A 86 -18.96 -1.91 -1.82
N SER A 87 -19.64 -1.07 -2.61
CA SER A 87 -20.12 -1.45 -3.94
C SER A 87 -19.03 -1.48 -5.01
N ILE A 88 -17.85 -0.94 -4.72
CA ILE A 88 -16.74 -1.01 -5.67
C ILE A 88 -16.23 -2.45 -5.69
N PRO A 89 -16.31 -3.16 -6.84
CA PRO A 89 -15.83 -4.52 -6.90
C PRO A 89 -14.31 -4.53 -6.84
N ILE A 90 -13.75 -5.28 -5.90
CA ILE A 90 -12.30 -5.46 -5.78
C ILE A 90 -11.90 -6.73 -6.52
N GLY A 91 -12.58 -7.85 -6.21
CA GLY A 91 -12.41 -9.12 -6.90
C GLY A 91 -10.96 -9.43 -7.26
N ASP A 92 -10.74 -9.79 -8.53
CA ASP A 92 -9.43 -10.12 -9.07
C ASP A 92 -8.73 -8.91 -9.69
N ALA A 93 -9.21 -7.70 -9.45
CA ALA A 93 -8.59 -6.49 -10.00
C ALA A 93 -7.15 -6.35 -9.52
N PRO A 94 -6.22 -5.95 -10.40
CA PRO A 94 -4.84 -5.73 -9.98
C PRO A 94 -4.77 -4.63 -8.92
N LEU A 95 -3.91 -4.84 -7.92
CA LEU A 95 -3.66 -3.86 -6.87
C LEU A 95 -2.33 -3.18 -7.13
N TYR A 96 -2.28 -1.90 -6.80
CA TYR A 96 -1.08 -1.07 -6.91
C TYR A 96 -0.75 -0.51 -5.53
N ALA A 97 0.53 -0.32 -5.27
CA ALA A 97 1.01 0.19 -4.00
C ALA A 97 1.35 1.68 -4.14
N TRP A 98 0.88 2.47 -3.18
CA TRP A 98 1.15 3.90 -3.10
C TRP A 98 1.76 4.19 -1.74
N HIS A 99 2.74 5.07 -1.70
CA HIS A 99 3.50 5.36 -0.49
C HIS A 99 3.36 6.82 -0.08
N THR A 100 3.19 7.02 1.23
CA THR A 100 3.30 8.34 1.85
C THR A 100 4.20 8.23 3.08
N PRO A 101 5.02 9.24 3.38
CA PRO A 101 5.88 9.20 4.57
C PRO A 101 5.11 9.35 5.89
N LEU A 102 3.82 9.65 5.83
CA LEU A 102 3.01 9.82 7.04
C LEU A 102 2.77 8.50 7.74
N ILE A 103 2.95 8.50 9.06
CA ILE A 103 2.59 7.36 9.93
C ILE A 103 1.24 7.63 10.58
N ASP A 104 0.98 8.86 10.98
CA ASP A 104 -0.27 9.24 11.63
C ASP A 104 -1.38 9.38 10.58
N ILE A 105 -2.39 8.50 10.68
CA ILE A 105 -3.50 8.49 9.72
C ILE A 105 -4.42 9.70 9.86
N HIS A 106 -4.31 10.45 10.95
CA HIS A 106 -5.14 11.65 11.18
C HIS A 106 -4.45 12.93 10.74
N SER A 107 -3.18 12.87 10.36
CA SER A 107 -2.46 14.04 9.86
C SER A 107 -2.85 14.34 8.43
N PRO A 108 -2.92 15.62 8.03
CA PRO A 108 -3.23 15.98 6.66
C PRO A 108 -2.17 15.46 5.69
N LEU A 109 -2.62 15.01 4.52
CA LEU A 109 -1.72 14.63 3.44
C LEU A 109 -1.16 15.90 2.82
N SER A 110 0.07 16.25 3.18
CA SER A 110 0.71 17.48 2.69
C SER A 110 1.19 17.36 1.26
N SER A 111 1.39 16.14 0.79
CA SER A 111 1.72 15.86 -0.61
C SER A 111 1.02 14.57 -1.01
N PRO A 112 0.70 14.41 -2.31
CA PRO A 112 0.03 13.20 -2.76
C PRO A 112 0.92 11.96 -2.58
N PRO A 113 0.33 10.80 -2.24
CA PRO A 113 1.08 9.56 -2.20
C PRO A 113 1.70 9.26 -3.57
N GLN A 114 2.85 8.59 -3.56
CA GLN A 114 3.59 8.25 -4.76
C GLN A 114 3.46 6.76 -5.10
N PRO A 115 3.28 6.41 -6.39
CA PRO A 115 3.20 5.01 -6.77
C PRO A 115 4.55 4.31 -6.58
N LEU A 116 4.50 3.06 -6.16
CA LEU A 116 5.68 2.20 -6.05
C LEU A 116 5.78 1.32 -7.30
N LYS A 117 6.99 1.07 -7.72
CA LYS A 117 7.28 0.18 -8.85
C LYS A 117 8.36 -0.82 -8.49
#